data_ec97715972bc4e55123f7355dee2fee7
#
_entry.id   ec97715972bc4e55123f7355dee2fee7
#
_cell.length_a   1.000
_cell.length_b   1.000
_cell.length_c   1.000
_cell.angle_alpha   90.00
_cell.angle_beta   90.00
_cell.angle_gamma   90.00
#
_symmetry.space_group_name_H-M   'P 1'
#
loop_
_entity.id
_entity.type
_entity.pdbx_description
1 polymer ?
#
loop_
_entity_poly.entity_id
_entity_poly.type
_entity_poly.pdbx_seq_one_letter_code
_entity_poly.pdbx_strand_id
1 'polypeptide(L)'
;EELFTDSTDPRNSEDDVNDGDEDGLYDHIEEERGTDPDDADSDDDGLNDGEEVLTHFTDPLDEDTDDDGLTDYEEIWAINDCKWISPKTGISCDYNEDGEVNELDGTDPLDSDTDGGGTIDGWEINLDDTNPLNNATDDVPADERDTDNDGLSDLEEQTIYYTDMYNNDTDGDGLVDGDEVNLHDTNPNSEDTDDDGLNDYDEISSY
;
A
#
# COMPACT_ATOMS: atom_id res chain seq x y z
N GLU A 1 -26.32 29.65 -35.46
CA GLU A 1 -26.81 29.92 -34.09
C GLU A 1 -27.22 28.56 -33.52
N GLU A 2 -26.29 27.87 -32.92
CA GLU A 2 -26.63 26.71 -32.11
C GLU A 2 -27.11 27.25 -30.78
N LEU A 3 -28.34 27.02 -30.53
CA LEU A 3 -28.95 27.18 -29.24
C LEU A 3 -28.28 26.20 -28.26
N PHE A 4 -27.59 26.72 -27.29
CA PHE A 4 -27.18 25.96 -26.12
C PHE A 4 -28.37 25.20 -25.59
N THR A 5 -28.34 23.89 -25.71
CA THR A 5 -29.40 23.01 -25.26
C THR A 5 -29.13 22.43 -23.89
N ASP A 6 -27.97 22.69 -23.33
CA ASP A 6 -27.76 22.46 -21.93
C ASP A 6 -28.07 23.73 -21.14
N SER A 7 -28.65 23.60 -20.03
CA SER A 7 -29.07 24.72 -19.16
C SER A 7 -27.99 25.09 -18.14
N THR A 8 -26.74 24.71 -18.40
CA THR A 8 -25.62 24.96 -17.51
C THR A 8 -25.21 26.43 -17.53
N ASP A 9 -24.86 27.01 -16.40
CA ASP A 9 -24.30 28.37 -16.30
C ASP A 9 -22.76 28.26 -16.46
N PRO A 10 -22.17 28.76 -17.53
CA PRO A 10 -20.72 28.67 -17.75
C PRO A 10 -19.86 29.37 -16.69
N ARG A 11 -20.47 29.79 -15.59
CA ARG A 11 -19.79 30.34 -14.40
C ARG A 11 -20.06 29.57 -13.13
N ASN A 12 -20.80 28.48 -13.26
CA ASN A 12 -21.14 27.60 -12.17
C ASN A 12 -20.75 26.17 -12.56
N SER A 13 -19.64 25.67 -12.05
CA SER A 13 -19.19 24.30 -12.27
C SER A 13 -20.09 23.25 -11.60
N GLU A 14 -20.98 23.66 -10.68
CA GLU A 14 -21.90 22.76 -10.00
C GLU A 14 -23.10 22.32 -10.85
N ASP A 15 -23.32 22.90 -12.03
CA ASP A 15 -24.36 22.51 -12.98
C ASP A 15 -23.82 21.85 -14.25
N ASP A 16 -22.52 21.62 -14.33
CA ASP A 16 -21.90 20.79 -15.32
C ASP A 16 -22.13 19.32 -14.92
N VAL A 17 -22.91 18.63 -15.73
CA VAL A 17 -23.33 17.24 -15.49
C VAL A 17 -22.74 16.29 -16.54
N ASN A 18 -21.67 16.70 -17.20
CA ASN A 18 -20.95 15.81 -18.10
C ASN A 18 -20.15 14.82 -17.25
N ASP A 19 -20.21 13.56 -17.65
CA ASP A 19 -19.54 12.40 -17.09
C ASP A 19 -19.11 11.58 -18.31
N GLY A 20 -17.84 11.75 -18.72
CA GLY A 20 -17.36 11.34 -20.03
C GLY A 20 -17.20 9.84 -20.17
N ASP A 21 -16.80 9.17 -19.11
CA ASP A 21 -16.51 7.73 -19.02
C ASP A 21 -17.58 6.93 -18.25
N GLU A 22 -18.57 7.65 -17.68
CA GLU A 22 -19.72 7.07 -16.97
C GLU A 22 -19.35 6.36 -15.65
N ASP A 23 -18.31 6.80 -14.96
CA ASP A 23 -17.86 6.25 -13.66
C ASP A 23 -18.64 6.79 -12.45
N GLY A 24 -19.41 7.87 -12.65
CA GLY A 24 -20.24 8.52 -11.62
C GLY A 24 -19.60 9.78 -11.04
N LEU A 25 -18.38 10.13 -11.43
CA LEU A 25 -17.76 11.41 -11.17
C LEU A 25 -18.00 12.34 -12.38
N TYR A 26 -18.12 13.62 -12.16
CA TYR A 26 -18.33 14.56 -13.26
C TYR A 26 -17.00 15.11 -13.76
N ASP A 27 -16.84 15.30 -15.08
CA ASP A 27 -15.61 15.79 -15.73
C ASP A 27 -14.96 16.95 -14.98
N HIS A 28 -15.73 17.92 -14.49
CA HIS A 28 -15.16 19.07 -13.78
C HIS A 28 -14.60 18.74 -12.39
N ILE A 29 -15.13 17.69 -11.74
CA ILE A 29 -14.60 17.22 -10.46
C ILE A 29 -13.30 16.46 -10.71
N GLU A 30 -13.24 15.68 -11.77
CA GLU A 30 -12.06 14.95 -12.21
C GLU A 30 -10.93 15.93 -12.59
N GLU A 31 -11.21 16.96 -13.39
CA GLU A 31 -10.25 18.04 -13.68
C GLU A 31 -9.72 18.72 -12.40
N GLU A 32 -10.55 18.89 -11.36
CA GLU A 32 -10.14 19.48 -10.08
C GLU A 32 -9.27 18.51 -9.24
N ARG A 33 -9.48 17.19 -9.39
CA ARG A 33 -8.74 16.15 -8.66
C ARG A 33 -7.49 15.68 -9.39
N GLY A 34 -7.49 15.79 -10.72
CA GLY A 34 -6.37 15.43 -11.57
C GLY A 34 -6.53 14.07 -12.25
N THR A 35 -7.70 13.45 -12.12
CA THR A 35 -8.09 12.26 -12.88
C THR A 35 -8.45 12.61 -14.33
N ASP A 36 -8.61 11.62 -15.22
CA ASP A 36 -8.85 11.82 -16.65
C ASP A 36 -10.33 11.58 -16.98
N PRO A 37 -11.12 12.62 -17.38
CA PRO A 37 -12.56 12.51 -17.67
C PRO A 37 -12.97 11.55 -18.81
N ASP A 38 -12.01 10.90 -19.45
CA ASP A 38 -12.23 9.89 -20.49
C ASP A 38 -11.73 8.49 -20.03
N ASP A 39 -11.26 8.34 -18.76
CA ASP A 39 -10.72 7.11 -18.19
C ASP A 39 -11.28 6.89 -16.78
N ALA A 40 -12.15 5.93 -16.63
CA ALA A 40 -12.94 5.66 -15.43
C ALA A 40 -12.17 5.05 -14.24
N ASP A 41 -10.86 4.76 -14.40
CA ASP A 41 -9.98 4.08 -13.43
C ASP A 41 -8.56 4.60 -13.68
N SER A 42 -8.23 5.74 -13.07
CA SER A 42 -7.04 6.53 -13.41
C SER A 42 -5.72 5.92 -12.99
N ASP A 43 -5.70 5.05 -11.97
CA ASP A 43 -4.50 4.35 -11.49
C ASP A 43 -4.45 2.87 -11.88
N ASP A 44 -5.52 2.38 -12.56
CA ASP A 44 -5.63 1.00 -13.07
C ASP A 44 -5.69 -0.08 -11.95
N ASP A 45 -6.12 0.24 -10.72
CA ASP A 45 -6.21 -0.73 -9.62
C ASP A 45 -7.45 -1.65 -9.72
N GLY A 46 -8.50 -1.18 -10.40
CA GLY A 46 -9.75 -1.90 -10.66
C GLY A 46 -10.97 -1.32 -9.96
N LEU A 47 -10.82 -0.27 -9.14
CA LEU A 47 -11.89 0.62 -8.72
C LEU A 47 -12.07 1.73 -9.75
N ASN A 48 -13.25 2.33 -9.80
CA ASN A 48 -13.45 3.52 -10.61
C ASN A 48 -13.21 4.77 -9.76
N ASP A 49 -12.66 5.83 -10.36
CA ASP A 49 -12.42 7.13 -9.69
C ASP A 49 -13.67 7.61 -8.91
N GLY A 50 -14.87 7.41 -9.49
CA GLY A 50 -16.13 7.74 -8.83
C GLY A 50 -16.47 6.87 -7.62
N GLU A 51 -16.14 5.59 -7.63
CA GLU A 51 -16.30 4.68 -6.47
C GLU A 51 -15.34 5.08 -5.36
N GLU A 52 -14.09 5.35 -5.67
CA GLU A 52 -13.07 5.78 -4.73
C GLU A 52 -13.45 7.10 -4.05
N VAL A 53 -13.71 8.13 -4.82
CA VAL A 53 -14.01 9.47 -4.31
C VAL A 53 -15.30 9.53 -3.50
N LEU A 54 -16.35 8.82 -3.94
CA LEU A 54 -17.71 8.98 -3.41
C LEU A 54 -18.09 7.93 -2.36
N THR A 55 -17.43 6.77 -2.38
CA THR A 55 -17.82 5.62 -1.56
C THR A 55 -16.73 5.19 -0.60
N HIS A 56 -15.50 5.01 -1.09
CA HIS A 56 -14.39 4.43 -0.32
C HIS A 56 -13.48 5.49 0.29
N PHE A 57 -13.41 6.68 -0.32
CA PHE A 57 -12.59 7.84 0.09
C PHE A 57 -11.09 7.60 -0.09
N THR A 58 -10.72 6.68 -0.96
CA THR A 58 -9.36 6.42 -1.39
C THR A 58 -8.86 7.48 -2.39
N ASP A 59 -7.59 7.43 -2.78
CA ASP A 59 -6.98 8.37 -3.72
C ASP A 59 -6.98 7.79 -5.14
N PRO A 60 -7.83 8.27 -6.08
CA PRO A 60 -7.99 7.70 -7.42
C PRO A 60 -6.75 7.86 -8.33
N LEU A 61 -5.61 8.24 -7.80
CA LEU A 61 -4.32 8.33 -8.49
C LEU A 61 -3.24 7.48 -7.82
N ASP A 62 -3.60 6.69 -6.81
CA ASP A 62 -2.68 5.85 -6.04
C ASP A 62 -3.32 4.48 -5.80
N GLU A 63 -2.83 3.45 -6.48
CA GLU A 63 -3.36 2.08 -6.43
C GLU A 63 -3.37 1.44 -5.03
N ASP A 64 -2.69 2.03 -4.04
CA ASP A 64 -2.49 1.53 -2.66
C ASP A 64 -2.45 2.76 -1.73
N THR A 65 -3.63 3.26 -1.36
CA THR A 65 -3.79 4.56 -0.66
C THR A 65 -3.07 4.65 0.68
N ASP A 66 -2.87 3.54 1.40
CA ASP A 66 -2.22 3.51 2.72
C ASP A 66 -0.82 2.88 2.72
N ASP A 67 -0.30 2.51 1.52
CA ASP A 67 1.05 1.99 1.28
C ASP A 67 1.34 0.66 2.03
N ASP A 68 0.35 -0.23 2.21
CA ASP A 68 0.53 -1.50 2.95
C ASP A 68 0.89 -2.69 2.06
N GLY A 69 0.80 -2.52 0.74
CA GLY A 69 1.14 -3.50 -0.28
C GLY A 69 -0.03 -4.34 -0.78
N LEU A 70 -1.26 -3.94 -0.45
CA LEU A 70 -2.50 -4.35 -1.11
C LEU A 70 -3.03 -3.17 -1.92
N THR A 71 -3.71 -3.43 -3.03
CA THR A 71 -4.41 -2.35 -3.72
C THR A 71 -5.75 -2.08 -3.04
N ASP A 72 -6.28 -0.86 -3.17
CA ASP A 72 -7.58 -0.48 -2.62
C ASP A 72 -8.68 -1.44 -3.07
N TYR A 73 -8.61 -1.90 -4.33
CA TYR A 73 -9.51 -2.94 -4.86
C TYR A 73 -9.37 -4.28 -4.13
N GLU A 74 -8.14 -4.73 -3.86
CA GLU A 74 -7.88 -6.00 -3.17
C GLU A 74 -8.43 -5.96 -1.75
N GLU A 75 -8.31 -4.85 -1.06
CA GLU A 75 -8.81 -4.67 0.30
C GLU A 75 -10.33 -4.66 0.38
N ILE A 76 -11.00 -3.94 -0.53
CA ILE A 76 -12.46 -3.81 -0.54
C ILE A 76 -13.16 -5.10 -1.00
N TRP A 77 -12.60 -5.80 -2.00
CA TRP A 77 -13.29 -6.91 -2.67
C TRP A 77 -12.79 -8.30 -2.28
N ALA A 78 -12.14 -8.44 -1.15
CA ALA A 78 -11.58 -9.70 -0.64
C ALA A 78 -10.59 -10.37 -1.61
N ILE A 79 -9.39 -10.53 -1.17
CA ILE A 79 -8.26 -11.01 -1.93
C ILE A 79 -8.52 -12.40 -2.50
N ASN A 80 -8.61 -12.50 -3.81
CA ASN A 80 -9.00 -13.73 -4.52
C ASN A 80 -7.95 -14.86 -4.50
N ASP A 81 -6.76 -14.64 -3.96
CA ASP A 81 -5.65 -15.63 -3.98
C ASP A 81 -4.91 -15.75 -2.64
N CYS A 82 -5.56 -15.43 -1.54
CA CYS A 82 -4.99 -15.57 -0.20
C CYS A 82 -4.74 -17.03 0.15
N LYS A 83 -3.73 -17.28 0.97
CA LYS A 83 -3.37 -18.62 1.46
C LYS A 83 -4.04 -18.97 2.79
N TRP A 84 -4.45 -17.93 3.54
CA TRP A 84 -5.08 -18.13 4.83
C TRP A 84 -6.40 -18.89 4.72
N ILE A 85 -6.62 -19.83 5.62
CA ILE A 85 -7.85 -20.63 5.68
C ILE A 85 -8.45 -20.47 7.06
N SER A 86 -9.66 -19.94 7.12
CA SER A 86 -10.38 -19.77 8.37
C SER A 86 -10.41 -21.07 9.18
N PRO A 87 -9.90 -21.10 10.40
CA PRO A 87 -9.96 -22.29 11.25
C PRO A 87 -11.37 -22.63 11.67
N LYS A 88 -12.31 -21.71 11.59
CA LYS A 88 -13.71 -21.88 11.99
C LYS A 88 -14.57 -22.42 10.85
N THR A 89 -14.44 -21.89 9.65
CA THR A 89 -15.26 -22.24 8.49
C THR A 89 -14.58 -23.18 7.52
N GLY A 90 -13.24 -23.17 7.47
CA GLY A 90 -12.43 -23.94 6.52
C GLY A 90 -12.44 -23.37 5.10
N ILE A 91 -12.84 -22.10 4.95
CA ILE A 91 -12.91 -21.39 3.69
C ILE A 91 -11.68 -20.47 3.59
N SER A 92 -11.03 -20.42 2.42
CA SER A 92 -9.93 -19.50 2.17
C SER A 92 -10.49 -18.08 2.05
N CYS A 93 -9.78 -17.08 2.55
CA CYS A 93 -10.16 -15.67 2.52
C CYS A 93 -11.46 -15.31 3.28
N ASP A 94 -11.94 -16.12 4.18
CA ASP A 94 -13.09 -15.80 5.04
C ASP A 94 -12.53 -15.22 6.36
N TYR A 95 -12.04 -13.99 6.29
CA TYR A 95 -11.33 -13.35 7.41
C TYR A 95 -12.25 -12.98 8.57
N ASN A 96 -13.50 -12.61 8.29
CA ASN A 96 -14.51 -12.32 9.32
C ASN A 96 -15.18 -13.58 9.88
N GLU A 97 -14.86 -14.77 9.31
CA GLU A 97 -15.34 -16.09 9.72
C GLU A 97 -16.88 -16.26 9.71
N ASP A 98 -17.57 -15.62 8.78
CA ASP A 98 -19.03 -15.70 8.64
C ASP A 98 -19.49 -16.87 7.73
N GLY A 99 -18.57 -17.43 6.95
CA GLY A 99 -18.79 -18.59 6.07
C GLY A 99 -19.01 -18.22 4.62
N GLU A 100 -18.81 -16.98 4.25
CA GLU A 100 -18.90 -16.47 2.88
C GLU A 100 -17.67 -15.59 2.63
N VAL A 101 -17.15 -15.52 1.42
CA VAL A 101 -16.11 -14.57 1.01
C VAL A 101 -16.78 -13.42 0.29
N ASN A 102 -16.69 -12.23 0.82
CA ASN A 102 -17.35 -11.04 0.31
C ASN A 102 -16.68 -9.75 0.85
N GLU A 103 -17.20 -8.61 0.51
CA GLU A 103 -16.67 -7.29 0.91
C GLU A 103 -16.48 -7.07 2.43
N LEU A 104 -17.06 -7.90 3.27
CA LEU A 104 -16.89 -7.83 4.73
C LEU A 104 -15.65 -8.60 5.21
N ASP A 105 -14.98 -9.29 4.32
CA ASP A 105 -13.67 -9.94 4.55
C ASP A 105 -12.51 -9.04 4.16
N GLY A 106 -12.79 -7.88 3.55
CA GLY A 106 -11.79 -6.89 3.18
C GLY A 106 -11.21 -6.16 4.37
N THR A 107 -10.06 -5.56 4.19
CA THR A 107 -9.40 -4.65 5.13
C THR A 107 -9.85 -3.21 4.92
N ASP A 108 -9.38 -2.26 5.69
CA ASP A 108 -9.73 -0.84 5.55
C ASP A 108 -8.65 -0.13 4.71
N PRO A 109 -8.92 0.24 3.44
CA PRO A 109 -7.94 0.82 2.53
C PRO A 109 -7.40 2.22 2.94
N LEU A 110 -7.69 2.64 4.14
CA LEU A 110 -7.21 3.87 4.76
C LEU A 110 -6.46 3.62 6.07
N ASP A 111 -6.25 2.35 6.46
CA ASP A 111 -5.58 1.97 7.69
C ASP A 111 -4.77 0.69 7.49
N SER A 112 -3.50 0.83 7.20
CA SER A 112 -2.55 -0.25 6.90
C SER A 112 -2.44 -1.37 7.94
N ASP A 113 -3.15 -1.29 9.05
CA ASP A 113 -3.21 -2.29 10.12
C ASP A 113 -4.63 -2.32 10.70
N THR A 114 -5.58 -2.84 9.91
CA THR A 114 -7.04 -2.77 10.15
C THR A 114 -7.45 -3.23 11.56
N ASP A 115 -6.81 -4.22 12.14
CA ASP A 115 -7.15 -4.75 13.46
C ASP A 115 -6.31 -4.19 14.62
N GLY A 116 -5.27 -3.40 14.32
CA GLY A 116 -4.36 -2.78 15.28
C GLY A 116 -3.44 -3.79 16.00
N GLY A 117 -3.13 -4.90 15.33
CA GLY A 117 -2.29 -5.99 15.81
C GLY A 117 -0.80 -5.67 15.81
N GLY A 118 -0.39 -4.72 14.95
CA GLY A 118 0.99 -4.28 14.78
C GLY A 118 1.71 -4.95 13.61
N THR A 119 1.01 -5.76 12.83
CA THR A 119 1.45 -6.24 11.52
C THR A 119 0.54 -5.61 10.48
N ILE A 120 1.08 -5.11 9.39
CA ILE A 120 0.26 -4.50 8.32
C ILE A 120 -0.47 -5.57 7.53
N ASP A 121 -1.66 -5.23 7.03
CA ASP A 121 -2.59 -6.17 6.40
C ASP A 121 -1.97 -6.89 5.20
N GLY A 122 -1.26 -6.17 4.33
CA GLY A 122 -0.54 -6.74 3.21
C GLY A 122 0.51 -7.79 3.61
N TRP A 123 1.14 -7.65 4.76
CA TRP A 123 2.08 -8.68 5.26
C TRP A 123 1.35 -9.88 5.83
N GLU A 124 0.30 -9.68 6.59
CA GLU A 124 -0.50 -10.77 7.13
C GLU A 124 -1.02 -11.68 6.04
N ILE A 125 -1.48 -11.09 4.95
CA ILE A 125 -2.04 -11.81 3.81
C ILE A 125 -0.95 -12.45 2.95
N ASN A 126 0.08 -11.71 2.58
CA ASN A 126 1.05 -12.13 1.57
C ASN A 126 2.21 -12.95 2.14
N LEU A 127 2.60 -12.71 3.39
CA LEU A 127 3.82 -13.27 3.99
C LEU A 127 3.54 -14.21 5.17
N ASP A 128 2.64 -13.84 6.05
CA ASP A 128 2.48 -14.51 7.34
C ASP A 128 1.39 -15.56 7.38
N ASP A 129 0.45 -15.54 6.43
CA ASP A 129 -0.77 -16.35 6.46
C ASP A 129 -1.54 -16.12 7.79
N THR A 130 -1.58 -14.89 8.29
CA THR A 130 -2.36 -14.49 9.47
C THR A 130 -3.68 -13.83 9.06
N ASN A 131 -4.47 -13.37 10.01
CA ASN A 131 -5.78 -12.82 9.74
C ASN A 131 -5.81 -11.31 10.01
N PRO A 132 -5.85 -10.45 8.98
CA PRO A 132 -5.77 -8.99 9.11
C PRO A 132 -6.98 -8.34 9.83
N LEU A 133 -7.99 -9.14 10.18
CA LEU A 133 -9.15 -8.69 10.96
C LEU A 133 -9.13 -9.23 12.40
N ASN A 134 -8.02 -9.83 12.87
CA ASN A 134 -7.96 -10.46 14.19
C ASN A 134 -6.57 -10.45 14.81
N ASN A 135 -6.24 -9.40 15.53
CA ASN A 135 -4.96 -9.16 16.21
C ASN A 135 -4.50 -10.27 17.17
N ALA A 136 -5.30 -11.28 17.41
CA ALA A 136 -4.91 -12.45 18.20
C ALA A 136 -4.12 -13.48 17.40
N THR A 137 -3.98 -13.31 16.09
CA THR A 137 -3.22 -14.18 15.19
C THR A 137 -1.80 -13.67 14.93
N ASP A 138 -1.48 -12.43 15.33
CA ASP A 138 -0.18 -11.80 15.11
C ASP A 138 0.85 -12.32 16.10
N ASP A 139 1.60 -13.32 15.67
CA ASP A 139 2.57 -14.03 16.53
C ASP A 139 3.83 -13.22 16.84
N VAL A 140 4.18 -12.21 16.02
CA VAL A 140 5.30 -11.29 16.21
C VAL A 140 4.90 -9.92 15.68
N PRO A 141 4.86 -8.87 16.53
CA PRO A 141 4.65 -7.51 16.04
C PRO A 141 5.64 -7.14 14.94
N ALA A 142 5.19 -6.42 13.91
CA ALA A 142 6.03 -6.02 12.78
C ALA A 142 7.29 -5.25 13.21
N ASP A 143 7.20 -4.48 14.27
CA ASP A 143 8.32 -3.75 14.87
C ASP A 143 9.35 -4.63 15.61
N GLU A 144 9.05 -5.92 15.80
CA GLU A 144 9.94 -6.91 16.42
C GLU A 144 10.43 -7.99 15.43
N ARG A 145 9.86 -8.04 14.19
CA ARG A 145 10.28 -8.98 13.17
C ARG A 145 11.55 -8.46 12.49
N ASP A 146 12.51 -9.35 12.26
CA ASP A 146 13.79 -9.11 11.58
C ASP A 146 14.09 -10.38 10.76
N THR A 147 13.64 -10.37 9.48
CA THR A 147 13.58 -11.59 8.65
C THR A 147 14.96 -12.07 8.21
N ASP A 148 15.89 -11.17 7.92
CA ASP A 148 17.26 -11.50 7.49
C ASP A 148 18.29 -11.43 8.62
N ASN A 149 17.85 -10.98 9.81
CA ASN A 149 18.63 -10.89 11.04
C ASN A 149 19.81 -9.91 10.95
N ASP A 150 19.59 -8.76 10.37
CA ASP A 150 20.57 -7.69 10.24
C ASP A 150 20.53 -6.68 11.39
N GLY A 151 19.45 -6.65 12.18
CA GLY A 151 19.24 -5.78 13.33
C GLY A 151 18.37 -4.57 13.07
N LEU A 152 17.77 -4.46 11.87
CA LEU A 152 16.60 -3.63 11.58
C LEU A 152 15.34 -4.54 11.64
N SER A 153 14.22 -3.99 12.01
CA SER A 153 12.97 -4.72 11.84
C SER A 153 12.47 -4.59 10.41
N ASP A 154 11.73 -5.59 9.92
CA ASP A 154 11.11 -5.57 8.61
C ASP A 154 10.30 -4.28 8.38
N LEU A 155 9.60 -3.78 9.41
CA LEU A 155 8.89 -2.52 9.37
C LEU A 155 9.82 -1.29 9.20
N GLU A 156 10.96 -1.25 9.92
CA GLU A 156 11.93 -0.16 9.78
C GLU A 156 12.54 -0.14 8.38
N GLU A 157 12.80 -1.33 7.83
CA GLU A 157 13.32 -1.47 6.48
C GLU A 157 12.34 -0.95 5.43
N GLN A 158 11.10 -1.34 5.52
CA GLN A 158 10.08 -0.93 4.54
C GLN A 158 9.72 0.56 4.65
N THR A 159 9.62 1.11 5.87
CA THR A 159 9.03 2.44 6.07
C THR A 159 10.03 3.56 6.31
N ILE A 160 11.22 3.24 6.82
CA ILE A 160 12.22 4.24 7.24
C ILE A 160 13.46 4.20 6.37
N TYR A 161 14.03 3.01 6.17
CA TYR A 161 15.34 2.87 5.52
C TYR A 161 15.24 2.46 4.06
N TYR A 162 14.10 1.86 3.63
CA TYR A 162 13.85 1.38 2.27
C TYR A 162 14.90 0.36 1.82
N THR A 163 15.28 -0.54 2.73
CA THR A 163 16.15 -1.68 2.50
C THR A 163 15.35 -2.94 2.17
N ASP A 164 16.02 -4.01 1.77
CA ASP A 164 15.38 -5.29 1.40
C ASP A 164 15.34 -6.24 2.60
N MET A 165 14.20 -6.35 3.28
CA MET A 165 13.98 -7.19 4.47
C MET A 165 14.33 -8.68 4.33
N TYR A 166 14.72 -9.13 3.14
CA TYR A 166 15.23 -10.48 2.87
C TYR A 166 16.72 -10.53 2.59
N ASN A 167 17.41 -9.38 2.58
CA ASN A 167 18.80 -9.25 2.22
C ASN A 167 19.54 -8.32 3.17
N ASN A 168 20.21 -8.86 4.14
CA ASN A 168 20.92 -8.16 5.22
C ASN A 168 22.07 -7.21 4.80
N ASP A 169 22.30 -7.00 3.50
CA ASP A 169 23.31 -6.12 2.88
C ASP A 169 22.73 -5.67 1.54
N THR A 170 21.87 -4.64 1.58
CA THR A 170 21.02 -4.22 0.45
C THR A 170 21.82 -3.69 -0.73
N ASP A 171 22.87 -2.91 -0.50
CA ASP A 171 23.72 -2.34 -1.55
C ASP A 171 24.91 -3.23 -1.95
N GLY A 172 25.24 -4.24 -1.15
CA GLY A 172 26.25 -5.25 -1.47
C GLY A 172 27.68 -4.83 -1.22
N ASP A 173 27.92 -3.84 -0.37
CA ASP A 173 29.27 -3.33 -0.07
C ASP A 173 30.04 -4.18 0.94
N GLY A 174 29.32 -5.00 1.74
CA GLY A 174 29.85 -5.94 2.73
C GLY A 174 29.64 -5.50 4.18
N LEU A 175 28.98 -4.37 4.44
CA LEU A 175 28.34 -4.06 5.72
C LEU A 175 26.92 -4.61 5.72
N VAL A 176 26.36 -4.82 6.89
CA VAL A 176 24.92 -5.16 7.02
C VAL A 176 24.13 -3.90 7.31
N ASP A 177 22.93 -3.78 6.73
CA ASP A 177 22.12 -2.58 6.78
C ASP A 177 21.91 -2.07 8.22
N GLY A 178 21.63 -2.98 9.16
CA GLY A 178 21.50 -2.64 10.58
C GLY A 178 22.78 -2.12 11.24
N ASP A 179 23.97 -2.61 10.86
CA ASP A 179 25.24 -2.08 11.35
C ASP A 179 25.53 -0.70 10.75
N GLU A 180 25.20 -0.47 9.49
CA GLU A 180 25.33 0.82 8.82
C GLU A 180 24.53 1.90 9.55
N VAL A 181 23.25 1.64 9.76
CA VAL A 181 22.34 2.56 10.45
C VAL A 181 22.71 2.77 11.91
N ASN A 182 22.98 1.68 12.65
CA ASN A 182 23.08 1.74 14.12
C ASN A 182 24.49 2.01 14.62
N LEU A 183 25.55 1.67 13.86
CA LEU A 183 26.94 1.71 14.32
C LEU A 183 27.84 2.67 13.51
N HIS A 184 27.59 2.79 12.20
CA HIS A 184 28.52 3.44 11.28
C HIS A 184 28.04 4.78 10.75
N ASP A 185 26.72 5.04 10.78
CA ASP A 185 26.09 6.25 10.27
C ASP A 185 26.33 6.40 8.74
N THR A 186 26.35 5.23 8.03
CA THR A 186 26.42 5.11 6.58
C THR A 186 25.03 4.84 5.98
N ASN A 187 24.92 4.87 4.66
CA ASN A 187 23.63 4.72 3.96
C ASN A 187 23.49 3.30 3.39
N PRO A 188 22.60 2.45 3.93
CA PRO A 188 22.47 1.04 3.53
C PRO A 188 21.95 0.83 2.10
N ASN A 189 21.71 1.89 1.34
CA ASN A 189 21.32 1.84 -0.07
C ASN A 189 22.41 2.38 -1.01
N SER A 190 23.65 2.63 -0.53
CA SER A 190 24.71 3.21 -1.32
C SER A 190 26.08 2.67 -0.90
N GLU A 191 26.70 1.82 -1.70
CA GLU A 191 28.04 1.22 -1.48
C GLU A 191 29.14 2.21 -1.07
N ASP A 192 28.97 3.51 -1.30
CA ASP A 192 29.93 4.62 -1.03
C ASP A 192 29.08 5.83 -0.62
N THR A 193 28.89 6.02 0.69
CA THR A 193 27.98 7.03 1.24
C THR A 193 28.42 8.47 0.93
N ASP A 194 29.72 8.73 0.85
CA ASP A 194 30.25 10.09 0.66
C ASP A 194 30.82 10.35 -0.77
N ASP A 195 30.71 9.34 -1.66
CA ASP A 195 31.15 9.40 -3.08
C ASP A 195 32.64 9.71 -3.26
N ASP A 196 33.51 9.28 -2.32
CA ASP A 196 34.96 9.55 -2.39
C ASP A 196 35.75 8.49 -3.19
N GLY A 197 35.08 7.34 -3.50
CA GLY A 197 35.57 6.25 -4.34
C GLY A 197 36.13 5.07 -3.56
N LEU A 198 35.98 5.04 -2.26
CA LEU A 198 36.06 3.84 -1.40
C LEU A 198 34.66 3.44 -0.98
N ASN A 199 34.38 2.16 -0.86
CA ASN A 199 33.10 1.73 -0.26
C ASN A 199 33.18 1.82 1.26
N ASP A 200 32.00 1.88 1.90
CA ASP A 200 31.87 2.10 3.34
C ASP A 200 32.56 0.99 4.15
N TYR A 201 32.48 -0.27 3.71
CA TYR A 201 33.19 -1.38 4.34
C TYR A 201 34.72 -1.21 4.31
N ASP A 202 35.28 -0.80 3.16
CA ASP A 202 36.74 -0.61 3.03
C ASP A 202 37.24 0.56 3.91
N GLU A 203 36.42 1.61 4.07
CA GLU A 203 36.74 2.73 4.94
C GLU A 203 36.77 2.31 6.41
N ILE A 204 35.74 1.60 6.87
CA ILE A 204 35.61 1.13 8.26
C ILE A 204 36.64 0.05 8.58
N SER A 205 36.91 -0.88 7.64
CA SER A 205 37.86 -1.98 7.84
C SER A 205 39.31 -1.56 7.82
N SER A 206 39.63 -0.34 7.36
CA SER A 206 40.98 0.17 7.23
C SER A 206 41.57 0.81 8.50
N TYR A 207 40.78 0.85 9.57
CA TYR A 207 41.16 1.36 10.89
C TYR A 207 41.21 0.24 11.93
#